data_bee7136bb43d7bdfda43de92df5363a8
#
_entry.id   bee7136bb43d7bdfda43de92df5363a8
#
_cell.length_a   1.000
_cell.length_b   1.000
_cell.length_c   1.000
_cell.angle_alpha   90.00
_cell.angle_beta   90.00
_cell.angle_gamma   90.00
#
_symmetry.space_group_name_H-M   'P 1'
#
loop_
_entity.id
_entity.type
_entity.pdbx_description
1 polymer ?
#
loop_
_entity_poly.entity_id
_entity_poly.type
_entity_poly.pdbx_seq_one_letter_code
_entity_poly.pdbx_strand_id
1 'polypeptide(L)'
;IAVCYKDENVTEEEIKKVSLMVMKEEDFCTFKVETKRSDKSFPIKSMDMNNIIGSLILKNIECKVDVHNPEIILNIEIRREGFYIYTKGIKCLGGYPVGTLGRGLLMLSGGIDSPVAGYMTIKRGVELYYLYFESRPHTSIEARNKVRDLARKLEKYNTNGKLMVVNFTKIQETIYKNLDTTY
;
A
#
# COMPACT_ATOMS: atom_id res chain seq x y z
N ILE A 1 4.00 -3.70 5.37
CA ILE A 1 4.40 -5.13 5.43
C ILE A 1 5.19 -5.30 6.70
N ALA A 2 4.89 -6.31 7.46
CA ALA A 2 5.66 -6.70 8.66
C ALA A 2 6.06 -8.17 8.53
N VAL A 3 7.22 -8.52 9.04
CA VAL A 3 7.52 -9.91 9.34
C VAL A 3 6.79 -10.20 10.64
N CYS A 4 5.85 -11.11 10.61
CA CYS A 4 5.04 -11.44 11.78
C CYS A 4 4.94 -12.96 11.95
N TYR A 5 4.86 -13.40 13.18
CA TYR A 5 4.48 -14.75 13.52
C TYR A 5 2.95 -14.86 13.46
N LYS A 6 2.45 -15.85 12.74
CA LYS A 6 1.03 -16.20 12.68
C LYS A 6 0.85 -17.59 13.28
N ASP A 7 -0.10 -17.72 14.20
CA ASP A 7 -0.56 -19.02 14.70
C ASP A 7 -2.10 -19.07 14.61
N GLU A 8 -2.63 -20.23 14.24
CA GLU A 8 -4.08 -20.49 14.17
C GLU A 8 -4.65 -20.87 15.52
N ASN A 9 -3.79 -21.25 16.47
CA ASN A 9 -4.16 -21.66 17.81
C ASN A 9 -4.26 -20.44 18.74
N VAL A 10 -5.39 -19.76 18.74
CA VAL A 10 -5.60 -18.49 19.45
C VAL A 10 -5.83 -18.74 20.94
N THR A 11 -4.76 -19.03 21.68
CA THR A 11 -4.79 -19.18 23.13
C THR A 11 -3.89 -18.16 23.82
N GLU A 12 -4.19 -17.84 25.07
CA GLU A 12 -3.36 -16.93 25.87
C GLU A 12 -1.92 -17.45 26.00
N GLU A 13 -1.75 -18.75 26.20
CA GLU A 13 -0.44 -19.38 26.39
C GLU A 13 0.43 -19.29 25.12
N GLU A 14 -0.14 -19.54 23.94
CA GLU A 14 0.61 -19.40 22.68
C GLU A 14 0.95 -17.94 22.40
N ILE A 15 0.05 -16.99 22.69
CA ILE A 15 0.35 -15.56 22.55
C ILE A 15 1.50 -15.16 23.48
N LYS A 16 1.52 -15.62 24.73
CA LYS A 16 2.61 -15.39 25.68
C LYS A 16 3.94 -15.92 25.18
N LYS A 17 3.94 -17.16 24.72
CA LYS A 17 5.14 -17.87 24.22
C LYS A 17 5.74 -17.15 23.02
N VAL A 18 4.92 -16.85 22.00
CA VAL A 18 5.37 -16.17 20.78
C VAL A 18 5.81 -14.73 21.07
N SER A 19 5.07 -14.00 21.93
CA SER A 19 5.46 -12.64 22.34
C SER A 19 6.84 -12.60 22.98
N LEU A 20 7.11 -13.52 23.88
CA LEU A 20 8.41 -13.60 24.54
C LEU A 20 9.52 -14.01 23.58
N MET A 21 9.25 -14.93 22.66
CA MET A 21 10.20 -15.34 21.62
C MET A 21 10.58 -14.14 20.74
N VAL A 22 9.62 -13.41 20.21
CA VAL A 22 9.84 -12.23 19.36
C VAL A 22 10.62 -11.15 20.08
N MET A 23 10.29 -10.88 21.35
CA MET A 23 10.98 -9.83 22.12
C MET A 23 12.41 -10.20 22.51
N LYS A 24 12.73 -11.49 22.64
CA LYS A 24 14.11 -11.95 22.90
C LYS A 24 15.04 -11.85 21.68
N GLU A 25 14.49 -11.73 20.49
CA GLU A 25 15.26 -11.54 19.25
C GLU A 25 15.60 -10.06 18.99
N GLU A 26 15.03 -9.13 19.78
CA GLU A 26 15.23 -7.70 19.60
C GLU A 26 16.13 -7.14 20.72
N ASP A 27 16.91 -6.12 20.37
CA ASP A 27 17.74 -5.35 21.31
C ASP A 27 17.08 -4.00 21.59
N PHE A 28 16.68 -3.76 22.85
CA PHE A 28 15.93 -2.56 23.26
C PHE A 28 16.03 -2.31 24.78
N CYS A 29 15.93 -1.06 25.18
CA CYS A 29 15.85 -0.65 26.58
C CYS A 29 14.41 -0.35 27.02
N THR A 30 13.57 0.16 26.10
CA THR A 30 12.19 0.54 26.40
C THR A 30 11.22 -0.05 25.42
N PHE A 31 10.03 -0.45 25.90
CA PHE A 31 9.01 -1.06 25.06
C PHE A 31 7.60 -0.67 25.44
N LYS A 32 6.67 -0.95 24.54
CA LYS A 32 5.23 -0.87 24.73
C LYS A 32 4.56 -2.08 24.09
N VAL A 33 3.47 -2.54 24.68
CA VAL A 33 2.60 -3.56 24.07
C VAL A 33 1.32 -2.91 23.55
N GLU A 34 0.98 -3.18 22.32
CA GLU A 34 -0.27 -2.73 21.69
C GLU A 34 -1.07 -3.92 21.14
N THR A 35 -2.17 -4.25 21.78
CA THR A 35 -3.07 -5.31 21.34
C THR A 35 -4.28 -4.76 20.61
N LYS A 36 -4.49 -5.21 19.38
CA LYS A 36 -5.70 -4.97 18.58
C LYS A 36 -6.49 -6.27 18.47
N ARG A 37 -7.76 -6.22 18.86
CA ARG A 37 -8.64 -7.35 18.83
C ARG A 37 -9.79 -7.12 17.84
N SER A 38 -9.69 -7.72 16.66
CA SER A 38 -10.76 -7.71 15.65
C SER A 38 -11.84 -8.74 15.99
N ASP A 39 -11.44 -9.88 16.54
CA ASP A 39 -12.35 -10.86 17.08
C ASP A 39 -12.70 -10.53 18.55
N LYS A 40 -13.93 -10.07 18.76
CA LYS A 40 -14.44 -9.74 20.10
C LYS A 40 -14.86 -10.95 20.92
N SER A 41 -14.92 -12.15 20.32
CA SER A 41 -15.22 -13.40 21.05
C SER A 41 -14.05 -13.89 21.88
N PHE A 42 -12.82 -13.46 21.58
CA PHE A 42 -11.66 -13.78 22.42
C PHE A 42 -11.84 -13.24 23.84
N PRO A 43 -11.67 -14.07 24.89
CA PRO A 43 -12.13 -13.74 26.25
C PRO A 43 -11.37 -12.57 26.90
N ILE A 44 -10.08 -12.37 26.55
CA ILE A 44 -9.24 -11.37 27.21
C ILE A 44 -9.37 -10.04 26.45
N LYS A 45 -9.60 -8.94 27.15
CA LYS A 45 -9.64 -7.61 26.58
C LYS A 45 -8.23 -7.13 26.18
N SER A 46 -8.15 -6.22 25.20
CA SER A 46 -6.86 -5.71 24.69
C SER A 46 -5.98 -5.11 25.80
N MET A 47 -6.56 -4.36 26.72
CA MET A 47 -5.83 -3.74 27.84
C MET A 47 -5.28 -4.79 28.81
N ASP A 48 -6.07 -5.81 29.12
CA ASP A 48 -5.64 -6.88 29.99
C ASP A 48 -4.53 -7.71 29.35
N MET A 49 -4.62 -7.96 28.03
CA MET A 49 -3.55 -8.62 27.28
C MET A 49 -2.27 -7.80 27.30
N ASN A 50 -2.34 -6.47 27.14
CA ASN A 50 -1.16 -5.60 27.25
C ASN A 50 -0.47 -5.74 28.60
N ASN A 51 -1.26 -5.78 29.68
CA ASN A 51 -0.73 -5.94 31.04
C ASN A 51 -0.12 -7.33 31.27
N ILE A 52 -0.77 -8.39 30.80
CA ILE A 52 -0.28 -9.77 30.89
C ILE A 52 1.06 -9.91 30.18
N ILE A 53 1.11 -9.49 28.92
CA ILE A 53 2.32 -9.61 28.10
C ILE A 53 3.42 -8.65 28.59
N GLY A 54 3.07 -7.41 28.94
CA GLY A 54 4.03 -6.45 29.53
C GLY A 54 4.69 -7.00 30.79
N SER A 55 3.91 -7.57 31.70
CA SER A 55 4.42 -8.20 32.92
C SER A 55 5.29 -9.43 32.63
N LEU A 56 4.93 -10.21 31.62
CA LEU A 56 5.73 -11.37 31.19
C LEU A 56 7.10 -10.93 30.66
N ILE A 57 7.14 -9.90 29.84
CA ILE A 57 8.39 -9.35 29.27
C ILE A 57 9.29 -8.82 30.38
N LEU A 58 8.75 -7.98 31.28
CA LEU A 58 9.51 -7.43 32.41
C LEU A 58 10.11 -8.49 33.36
N LYS A 59 9.50 -9.66 33.46
CA LYS A 59 10.02 -10.77 34.27
C LYS A 59 11.16 -11.53 33.60
N ASN A 60 11.27 -11.46 32.28
CA ASN A 60 12.20 -12.29 31.50
C ASN A 60 13.29 -11.50 30.77
N ILE A 61 13.13 -10.19 30.62
CA ILE A 61 14.05 -9.32 29.89
C ILE A 61 14.29 -8.07 30.74
N GLU A 62 15.54 -7.65 30.84
CA GLU A 62 15.91 -6.42 31.53
C GLU A 62 15.59 -5.19 30.67
N CYS A 63 14.41 -4.62 30.92
CA CYS A 63 13.88 -3.49 30.13
C CYS A 63 12.87 -2.68 30.95
N LYS A 64 12.39 -1.57 30.39
CA LYS A 64 11.39 -0.69 31.02
C LYS A 64 10.20 -0.48 30.07
N VAL A 65 9.02 -0.23 30.65
CA VAL A 65 7.84 0.18 29.87
C VAL A 65 7.87 1.68 29.66
N ASP A 66 7.77 2.12 28.40
CA ASP A 66 7.51 3.50 28.04
C ASP A 66 6.33 3.56 27.07
N VAL A 67 5.22 4.15 27.53
CA VAL A 67 3.99 4.23 26.74
C VAL A 67 3.98 5.42 25.79
N HIS A 68 4.86 6.39 25.96
CA HIS A 68 4.90 7.63 25.17
C HIS A 68 5.94 7.57 24.06
N ASN A 69 7.17 7.18 24.39
CA ASN A 69 8.31 7.14 23.47
C ASN A 69 9.07 5.82 23.56
N PRO A 70 8.43 4.66 23.31
CA PRO A 70 9.09 3.38 23.35
C PRO A 70 10.07 3.21 22.17
N GLU A 71 11.21 2.57 22.42
CA GLU A 71 12.13 2.17 21.35
C GLU A 71 11.51 1.10 20.47
N ILE A 72 10.72 0.19 21.07
CA ILE A 72 10.05 -0.89 20.35
C ILE A 72 8.60 -1.01 20.77
N ILE A 73 7.73 -1.29 19.80
CA ILE A 73 6.31 -1.57 20.05
C ILE A 73 6.02 -3.03 19.65
N LEU A 74 5.67 -3.84 20.64
CA LEU A 74 5.15 -5.17 20.37
C LEU A 74 3.67 -5.08 19.98
N ASN A 75 3.37 -5.31 18.72
CA ASN A 75 2.02 -5.34 18.20
C ASN A 75 1.46 -6.76 18.26
N ILE A 76 0.25 -6.91 18.82
CA ILE A 76 -0.49 -8.17 18.88
C ILE A 76 -1.84 -7.95 18.22
N GLU A 77 -2.10 -8.63 17.12
CA GLU A 77 -3.41 -8.59 16.45
C GLU A 77 -4.11 -9.94 16.60
N ILE A 78 -5.27 -9.93 17.24
CA ILE A 78 -6.11 -11.13 17.45
C ILE A 78 -7.26 -11.07 16.47
N ARG A 79 -7.32 -12.06 15.57
CA ARG A 79 -8.34 -12.21 14.52
C ARG A 79 -8.98 -13.60 14.61
N ARG A 80 -10.05 -13.83 13.83
CA ARG A 80 -10.73 -15.14 13.80
C ARG A 80 -9.85 -16.26 13.25
N GLU A 81 -9.00 -15.92 12.27
CA GLU A 81 -8.10 -16.85 11.58
C GLU A 81 -6.77 -17.08 12.29
N GLY A 82 -6.56 -16.48 13.47
CA GLY A 82 -5.33 -16.60 14.22
C GLY A 82 -4.88 -15.30 14.89
N PHE A 83 -3.68 -15.30 15.44
CA PHE A 83 -3.06 -14.09 15.98
C PHE A 83 -1.76 -13.76 15.21
N TYR A 84 -1.40 -12.49 15.24
CA TYR A 84 -0.20 -11.96 14.57
C TYR A 84 0.59 -11.15 15.58
N ILE A 85 1.89 -11.43 15.71
CA ILE A 85 2.81 -10.72 16.61
C ILE A 85 3.98 -10.18 15.79
N TYR A 86 4.26 -8.88 15.95
CA TYR A 86 5.35 -8.22 15.24
C TYR A 86 5.81 -6.96 15.99
N THR A 87 7.08 -6.60 15.79
CA THR A 87 7.72 -5.40 16.37
C THR A 87 7.94 -4.32 15.32
N LYS A 88 8.13 -4.70 14.04
CA LYS A 88 8.45 -3.78 12.96
C LYS A 88 7.37 -3.80 11.89
N GLY A 89 6.87 -2.63 11.55
CA GLY A 89 5.96 -2.42 10.43
C GLY A 89 6.62 -1.58 9.34
N ILE A 90 6.67 -2.10 8.10
CA ILE A 90 7.14 -1.34 6.96
C ILE A 90 5.99 -0.50 6.41
N LYS A 91 6.12 0.82 6.52
CA LYS A 91 5.14 1.75 5.96
C LYS A 91 5.24 1.74 4.43
N CYS A 92 4.22 1.22 3.78
CA CYS A 92 4.09 1.21 2.34
C CYS A 92 3.23 2.39 1.83
N LEU A 93 3.10 2.52 0.51
CA LEU A 93 2.33 3.58 -0.13
C LEU A 93 0.84 3.58 0.26
N GLY A 94 0.33 2.48 0.77
CA GLY A 94 -1.08 2.28 1.09
C GLY A 94 -1.95 2.24 -0.16
N GLY A 95 -3.26 2.21 0.03
CA GLY A 95 -4.25 2.08 -1.03
C GLY A 95 -4.84 0.67 -1.10
N TYR A 96 -5.61 0.41 -2.17
CA TYR A 96 -6.20 -0.90 -2.42
C TYR A 96 -5.34 -1.70 -3.39
N PRO A 97 -5.34 -3.03 -3.33
CA PRO A 97 -4.69 -3.86 -4.33
C PRO A 97 -5.22 -3.55 -5.73
N VAL A 98 -4.32 -3.42 -6.70
CA VAL A 98 -4.70 -3.08 -8.09
C VAL A 98 -5.61 -4.14 -8.68
N GLY A 99 -6.66 -3.73 -9.35
CA GLY A 99 -7.68 -4.60 -9.95
C GLY A 99 -8.89 -4.89 -9.04
N THR A 100 -8.84 -4.58 -7.74
CA THR A 100 -9.96 -4.82 -6.81
C THR A 100 -11.19 -3.96 -7.11
N LEU A 101 -10.99 -2.76 -7.67
CA LEU A 101 -12.08 -1.86 -8.08
C LEU A 101 -12.30 -1.85 -9.62
N GLY A 102 -11.90 -2.93 -10.29
CA GLY A 102 -12.12 -3.09 -11.72
C GLY A 102 -11.04 -2.44 -12.58
N ARG A 103 -11.43 -2.14 -13.85
CA ARG A 103 -10.53 -1.65 -14.88
C ARG A 103 -10.95 -0.27 -15.40
N GLY A 104 -9.97 0.54 -15.78
CA GLY A 104 -10.19 1.87 -16.34
C GLY A 104 -9.30 2.15 -17.55
N LEU A 105 -9.71 3.12 -18.36
CA LEU A 105 -8.91 3.64 -19.46
C LEU A 105 -8.50 5.07 -19.14
N LEU A 106 -7.20 5.31 -19.05
CA LEU A 106 -6.64 6.64 -18.82
C LEU A 106 -6.18 7.25 -20.14
N MET A 107 -6.70 8.40 -20.51
CA MET A 107 -6.14 9.21 -21.59
C MET A 107 -4.83 9.83 -21.08
N LEU A 108 -3.72 9.22 -21.47
CA LEU A 108 -2.38 9.63 -21.02
C LEU A 108 -1.78 10.64 -21.98
N SER A 109 -1.44 11.81 -21.49
CA SER A 109 -0.78 12.87 -22.22
C SER A 109 0.66 13.07 -21.74
N GLY A 110 1.42 13.92 -22.45
CA GLY A 110 2.76 14.36 -22.02
C GLY A 110 2.76 15.42 -20.91
N GLY A 111 1.58 15.83 -20.41
CA GLY A 111 1.41 16.77 -19.29
C GLY A 111 1.63 16.11 -17.95
N ILE A 112 1.55 16.92 -16.88
CA ILE A 112 1.75 16.47 -15.50
C ILE A 112 0.48 15.86 -14.90
N ASP A 113 -0.70 16.31 -15.29
CA ASP A 113 -1.96 15.96 -14.62
C ASP A 113 -2.39 14.52 -14.88
N SER A 114 -2.30 14.08 -16.15
CA SER A 114 -2.76 12.72 -16.51
C SER A 114 -1.97 11.60 -15.83
N PRO A 115 -0.63 11.62 -15.69
CA PRO A 115 0.08 10.58 -14.93
C PRO A 115 -0.20 10.66 -13.43
N VAL A 116 -0.42 11.85 -12.87
CA VAL A 116 -0.80 12.00 -11.45
C VAL A 116 -2.19 11.41 -11.20
N ALA A 117 -3.16 11.74 -12.04
CA ALA A 117 -4.51 11.16 -11.98
C ALA A 117 -4.45 9.62 -12.11
N GLY A 118 -3.61 9.12 -13.02
CA GLY A 118 -3.36 7.69 -13.19
C GLY A 118 -2.84 7.04 -11.92
N TYR A 119 -1.80 7.59 -11.31
CA TYR A 119 -1.25 7.09 -10.05
C TYR A 119 -2.29 7.07 -8.91
N MET A 120 -3.06 8.15 -8.76
CA MET A 120 -4.10 8.23 -7.74
C MET A 120 -5.21 7.19 -7.96
N THR A 121 -5.57 6.92 -9.22
CA THR A 121 -6.56 5.91 -9.58
C THR A 121 -6.06 4.49 -9.33
N ILE A 122 -4.81 4.19 -9.70
CA ILE A 122 -4.15 2.91 -9.39
C ILE A 122 -4.11 2.68 -7.88
N LYS A 123 -3.75 3.70 -7.10
CA LYS A 123 -3.71 3.63 -5.64
C LYS A 123 -5.09 3.32 -5.02
N ARG A 124 -6.17 3.63 -5.71
CA ARG A 124 -7.53 3.26 -5.31
C ARG A 124 -7.96 1.86 -5.77
N GLY A 125 -7.03 1.08 -6.36
CA GLY A 125 -7.27 -0.31 -6.72
C GLY A 125 -7.85 -0.52 -8.12
N VAL A 126 -7.82 0.49 -8.99
CA VAL A 126 -8.23 0.36 -10.39
C VAL A 126 -7.04 -0.08 -11.23
N GLU A 127 -7.19 -1.14 -12.02
CA GLU A 127 -6.24 -1.55 -13.05
C GLU A 127 -6.40 -0.65 -14.27
N LEU A 128 -5.32 0.05 -14.69
CA LEU A 128 -5.39 1.01 -15.78
C LEU A 128 -4.79 0.50 -17.07
N TYR A 129 -5.47 0.79 -18.18
CA TYR A 129 -4.95 0.81 -19.53
C TYR A 129 -4.73 2.27 -19.93
N TYR A 130 -3.74 2.54 -20.79
CA TYR A 130 -3.37 3.90 -21.19
C TYR A 130 -3.70 4.12 -22.66
N LEU A 131 -4.34 5.23 -22.98
CA LEU A 131 -4.67 5.63 -24.35
C LEU A 131 -3.94 6.93 -24.67
N TYR A 132 -3.20 6.94 -25.76
CA TYR A 132 -2.53 8.12 -26.29
C TYR A 132 -2.96 8.39 -27.72
N PHE A 133 -3.41 9.61 -27.97
CA PHE A 133 -3.73 10.08 -29.31
C PHE A 133 -2.50 10.74 -29.92
N GLU A 134 -2.03 10.21 -31.06
CA GLU A 134 -0.85 10.70 -31.79
C GLU A 134 -1.29 11.29 -33.14
N SER A 135 -0.83 12.50 -33.47
CA SER A 135 -1.13 13.18 -34.72
C SER A 135 0.15 13.50 -35.45
N ARG A 136 0.75 12.53 -36.12
CA ARG A 136 1.91 12.77 -36.99
C ARG A 136 1.51 13.43 -38.33
N PRO A 137 2.31 14.40 -38.81
CA PRO A 137 3.61 14.88 -38.31
C PRO A 137 3.52 15.95 -37.25
N HIS A 138 2.32 16.38 -36.82
CA HIS A 138 2.11 17.48 -35.88
C HIS A 138 2.57 17.16 -34.45
N THR A 139 2.61 15.87 -34.09
CA THR A 139 3.15 15.40 -32.80
C THR A 139 4.58 14.91 -32.99
N SER A 140 5.52 15.46 -32.21
CA SER A 140 6.94 15.08 -32.30
C SER A 140 7.22 13.69 -31.72
N ILE A 141 8.35 13.10 -32.11
CA ILE A 141 8.83 11.82 -31.60
C ILE A 141 9.13 11.92 -30.09
N GLU A 142 9.64 13.05 -29.65
CA GLU A 142 9.94 13.33 -28.23
C GLU A 142 8.68 13.31 -27.37
N ALA A 143 7.58 13.90 -27.86
CA ALA A 143 6.28 13.85 -27.16
C ALA A 143 5.79 12.40 -26.98
N ARG A 144 5.90 11.57 -28.01
CA ARG A 144 5.57 10.14 -27.93
C ARG A 144 6.45 9.41 -26.93
N ASN A 145 7.77 9.64 -26.97
CA ASN A 145 8.71 9.00 -26.06
C ASN A 145 8.43 9.41 -24.61
N LYS A 146 8.12 10.68 -24.36
CA LYS A 146 7.71 11.17 -23.04
C LYS A 146 6.48 10.43 -22.49
N VAL A 147 5.44 10.25 -23.31
CA VAL A 147 4.24 9.51 -22.91
C VAL A 147 4.57 8.05 -22.61
N ARG A 148 5.42 7.41 -23.41
CA ARG A 148 5.89 6.05 -23.17
C ARG A 148 6.64 5.93 -21.82
N ASP A 149 7.49 6.90 -21.51
CA ASP A 149 8.24 6.91 -20.26
C ASP A 149 7.33 7.16 -19.05
N LEU A 150 6.29 7.99 -19.20
CA LEU A 150 5.27 8.18 -18.16
C LEU A 150 4.45 6.89 -17.92
N ALA A 151 4.07 6.19 -19.00
CA ALA A 151 3.41 4.88 -18.89
C ALA A 151 4.29 3.88 -18.13
N ARG A 152 5.58 3.77 -18.47
CA ARG A 152 6.54 2.90 -17.78
C ARG A 152 6.69 3.24 -16.28
N LYS A 153 6.61 4.52 -15.92
CA LYS A 153 6.63 4.93 -14.50
C LYS A 153 5.38 4.46 -13.76
N LEU A 154 4.22 4.52 -14.41
CA LEU A 154 2.97 4.03 -13.83
C LEU A 154 2.92 2.50 -13.73
N GLU A 155 3.55 1.77 -14.65
CA GLU A 155 3.63 0.30 -14.63
C GLU A 155 4.30 -0.26 -13.39
N LYS A 156 5.15 0.51 -12.71
CA LYS A 156 5.71 0.12 -11.40
C LYS A 156 4.63 -0.16 -10.34
N TYR A 157 3.46 0.41 -10.53
CA TYR A 157 2.31 0.30 -9.62
C TYR A 157 1.11 -0.43 -10.24
N ASN A 158 1.17 -0.73 -11.55
CA ASN A 158 0.07 -1.28 -12.35
C ASN A 158 0.61 -2.34 -13.34
N THR A 159 0.81 -3.55 -12.84
CA THR A 159 1.57 -4.62 -13.51
C THR A 159 1.01 -5.10 -14.86
N ASN A 160 -0.29 -4.86 -15.14
CA ASN A 160 -0.95 -5.31 -16.37
C ASN A 160 -1.29 -4.16 -17.33
N GLY A 161 -0.78 -2.95 -17.08
CA GLY A 161 -1.04 -1.77 -17.90
C GLY A 161 -0.53 -1.96 -19.34
N LYS A 162 -1.31 -1.46 -20.30
CA LYS A 162 -0.91 -1.45 -21.73
C LYS A 162 -1.13 -0.07 -22.30
N LEU A 163 -0.13 0.46 -23.01
CA LEU A 163 -0.24 1.72 -23.73
C LEU A 163 -0.73 1.45 -25.16
N MET A 164 -1.90 1.97 -25.47
CA MET A 164 -2.50 1.98 -26.80
C MET A 164 -2.25 3.35 -27.45
N VAL A 165 -1.66 3.34 -28.65
CA VAL A 165 -1.42 4.55 -29.42
C VAL A 165 -2.40 4.58 -30.59
N VAL A 166 -3.22 5.61 -30.64
CA VAL A 166 -4.23 5.80 -31.68
C VAL A 166 -3.80 6.93 -32.59
N ASN A 167 -3.77 6.67 -33.91
CA ASN A 167 -3.49 7.71 -34.92
C ASN A 167 -4.72 8.61 -35.04
N PHE A 168 -4.57 9.86 -34.65
CA PHE A 168 -5.61 10.90 -34.66
C PHE A 168 -5.42 11.96 -35.75
N THR A 169 -4.40 11.82 -36.59
CA THR A 169 -4.00 12.82 -37.59
C THR A 169 -5.15 13.25 -38.50
N LYS A 170 -5.85 12.30 -39.15
CA LYS A 170 -6.94 12.61 -40.08
C LYS A 170 -8.09 13.38 -39.42
N ILE A 171 -8.43 12.99 -38.18
CA ILE A 171 -9.49 13.64 -37.42
C ILE A 171 -9.08 15.06 -37.06
N GLN A 172 -7.87 15.24 -36.57
CA GLN A 172 -7.33 16.57 -36.23
C GLN A 172 -7.27 17.49 -37.46
N GLU A 173 -6.78 17.00 -38.59
CA GLU A 173 -6.74 17.77 -39.84
C GLU A 173 -8.13 18.12 -40.37
N THR A 174 -9.11 17.21 -40.22
CA THR A 174 -10.49 17.49 -40.61
C THR A 174 -11.10 18.58 -39.72
N ILE A 175 -10.89 18.50 -38.41
CA ILE A 175 -11.34 19.54 -37.48
C ILE A 175 -10.70 20.89 -37.86
N TYR A 176 -9.39 20.91 -38.06
CA TYR A 176 -8.66 22.14 -38.41
C TYR A 176 -9.13 22.79 -39.74
N LYS A 177 -9.43 21.97 -40.76
CA LYS A 177 -9.95 22.44 -42.03
C LYS A 177 -11.36 23.01 -41.99
N ASN A 178 -12.16 22.58 -40.99
CA ASN A 178 -13.57 22.98 -40.85
C ASN A 178 -13.82 23.95 -39.70
N LEU A 179 -12.76 24.35 -39.01
CA LEU A 179 -12.87 25.44 -38.01
C LEU A 179 -12.91 26.77 -38.78
N ASP A 180 -14.04 27.50 -38.66
CA ASP A 180 -14.09 28.90 -39.07
C ASP A 180 -13.09 29.70 -38.25
N THR A 181 -12.13 30.33 -38.96
CA THR A 181 -11.02 31.13 -38.37
C THR A 181 -11.48 32.47 -37.78
N THR A 182 -12.71 32.57 -37.33
CA THR A 182 -13.33 33.82 -36.83
C THR A 182 -13.32 33.92 -35.29
N TYR A 183 -12.38 33.22 -34.61
CA TYR A 183 -12.12 33.42 -33.20
C TYR A 183 -10.66 33.65 -32.91
#